data_883da4ecb4c425efa3cfd5b6e31316fc
#
_entry.id   883da4ecb4c425efa3cfd5b6e31316fc
#
_cell.length_a   1.000
_cell.length_b   1.000
_cell.length_c   1.000
_cell.angle_alpha   90.00
_cell.angle_beta   90.00
_cell.angle_gamma   90.00
#
_symmetry.space_group_name_H-M   'P 1'
#
loop_
_entity.id
_entity.type
_entity.pdbx_description
1 polymer ?
#
loop_
_entity_poly.entity_id
_entity_poly.type
_entity_poly.pdbx_seq_one_letter_code
_entity_poly.pdbx_strand_id
1 'polypeptide(L)'
;MNVSRNNLIIILTFSVYFIVGIFIYKDFGIGIEEHFQRQNGFYWLKEIFSFTNFENLKELTNQKYQNILLNNPDLPKASFFNFYGILFDLPAAFIEIIFNLESSKIYFEIRHVLNFIVFFISSVFFYKILFERFTFTLTFFGLLIYIFTPRIFGDS
;
A
#
# COMPACT_ATOMS: atom_id res chain seq x y z
N MET A 1 -20.17 19.21 -21.97
CA MET A 1 -20.51 17.91 -21.31
C MET A 1 -21.27 18.24 -20.04
N ASN A 2 -22.60 18.10 -20.05
CA ASN A 2 -23.40 18.34 -18.83
C ASN A 2 -23.18 17.20 -17.85
N VAL A 3 -22.38 17.44 -16.82
CA VAL A 3 -22.19 16.48 -15.72
C VAL A 3 -23.51 16.41 -14.94
N SER A 4 -24.11 15.23 -14.82
CA SER A 4 -25.34 15.09 -14.02
C SER A 4 -25.02 15.41 -12.55
N ARG A 5 -26.02 15.91 -11.80
CA ARG A 5 -25.86 16.24 -10.36
C ARG A 5 -25.28 15.06 -9.57
N ASN A 6 -25.66 13.84 -9.90
CA ASN A 6 -25.16 12.63 -9.24
C ASN A 6 -23.67 12.41 -9.50
N ASN A 7 -23.21 12.63 -10.73
CA ASN A 7 -21.78 12.52 -11.06
C ASN A 7 -20.94 13.58 -10.33
N LEU A 8 -21.48 14.79 -10.17
CA LEU A 8 -20.80 15.83 -9.42
C LEU A 8 -20.63 15.45 -7.93
N ILE A 9 -21.67 14.90 -7.31
CA ILE A 9 -21.61 14.43 -5.91
C ILE A 9 -20.53 13.36 -5.76
N ILE A 10 -20.46 12.38 -6.64
CA ILE A 10 -19.45 11.31 -6.58
C ILE A 10 -18.05 11.84 -6.79
N ILE A 11 -17.83 12.71 -7.76
CA ILE A 11 -16.52 13.33 -8.02
C ILE A 11 -16.07 14.11 -6.77
N LEU A 12 -16.94 14.90 -6.18
CA LEU A 12 -16.64 15.64 -4.95
C LEU A 12 -16.32 14.70 -3.78
N THR A 13 -17.09 13.62 -3.60
CA THR A 13 -16.83 12.63 -2.55
C THR A 13 -15.46 11.99 -2.68
N PHE A 14 -15.11 11.50 -3.88
CA PHE A 14 -13.79 10.93 -4.11
C PHE A 14 -12.67 11.96 -4.00
N SER A 15 -12.89 13.20 -4.45
CA SER A 15 -11.90 14.27 -4.31
C SER A 15 -11.62 14.59 -2.85
N VAL A 16 -12.66 14.76 -2.03
CA VAL A 16 -12.52 15.01 -0.59
C VAL A 16 -11.84 13.82 0.08
N TYR A 17 -12.27 12.60 -0.22
CA TYR A 17 -11.66 11.38 0.33
C TYR A 17 -10.17 11.28 -0.01
N PHE A 18 -9.79 11.53 -1.28
CA PHE A 18 -8.40 11.52 -1.72
C PHE A 18 -7.56 12.58 -1.00
N ILE A 19 -8.08 13.82 -0.92
CA ILE A 19 -7.40 14.92 -0.23
C ILE A 19 -7.18 14.58 1.25
N VAL A 20 -8.23 14.11 1.95
CA VAL A 20 -8.14 13.73 3.37
C VAL A 20 -7.09 12.62 3.54
N GLY A 21 -7.13 11.56 2.73
CA GLY A 21 -6.17 10.46 2.82
C GLY A 21 -4.71 10.92 2.63
N ILE A 22 -4.47 11.82 1.66
CA ILE A 22 -3.11 12.39 1.43
C ILE A 22 -2.65 13.27 2.61
N PHE A 23 -3.55 13.86 3.39
CA PHE A 23 -3.14 14.65 4.56
C PHE A 23 -2.88 13.79 5.80
N ILE A 24 -3.63 12.70 5.99
CA ILE A 24 -3.57 11.91 7.23
C ILE A 24 -2.64 10.69 7.18
N TYR A 25 -2.13 10.29 5.97
CA TYR A 25 -1.27 9.09 5.88
C TYR A 25 -0.02 9.15 6.78
N LYS A 26 0.45 10.34 7.14
CA LYS A 26 1.61 10.55 8.02
C LYS A 26 1.29 10.32 9.49
N ASP A 27 0.00 10.35 9.85
CA ASP A 27 -0.46 10.21 11.23
C ASP A 27 -0.67 8.72 11.61
N PHE A 28 -0.60 7.82 10.64
CA PHE A 28 -0.63 6.38 10.90
C PHE A 28 0.68 5.96 11.58
N GLY A 29 0.54 5.23 12.69
CA GLY A 29 1.69 4.64 13.37
C GLY A 29 2.26 3.44 12.60
N ILE A 30 3.51 3.08 12.89
CA ILE A 30 4.13 1.88 12.32
C ILE A 30 3.50 0.64 12.98
N GLY A 31 2.83 -0.18 12.17
CA GLY A 31 2.26 -1.44 12.62
C GLY A 31 3.33 -2.48 12.97
N ILE A 32 3.02 -3.38 13.90
CA ILE A 32 3.95 -4.45 14.32
C ILE A 32 4.39 -5.30 13.12
N GLU A 33 3.50 -5.52 12.16
CA GLU A 33 3.76 -6.36 10.99
C GLU A 33 4.53 -5.65 9.87
N GLU A 34 4.64 -4.33 9.88
CA GLU A 34 5.26 -3.58 8.78
C GLU A 34 6.75 -3.89 8.62
N HIS A 35 7.47 -4.14 9.72
CA HIS A 35 8.86 -4.57 9.68
C HIS A 35 9.00 -5.94 9.00
N PHE A 36 8.08 -6.86 9.31
CA PHE A 36 8.01 -8.17 8.67
C PHE A 36 7.68 -8.07 7.19
N GLN A 37 6.67 -7.29 6.83
CA GLN A 37 6.27 -7.04 5.44
C GLN A 37 7.42 -6.42 4.64
N ARG A 38 8.15 -5.46 5.21
CA ARG A 38 9.34 -4.89 4.57
C ARG A 38 10.41 -5.95 4.33
N GLN A 39 10.71 -6.79 5.32
CA GLN A 39 11.65 -7.89 5.19
C GLN A 39 11.20 -8.89 4.10
N ASN A 40 9.92 -9.24 4.05
CA ASN A 40 9.32 -10.10 3.02
C ASN A 40 9.55 -9.52 1.61
N GLY A 41 9.27 -8.23 1.41
CA GLY A 41 9.49 -7.56 0.14
C GLY A 41 10.95 -7.60 -0.32
N PHE A 42 11.91 -7.33 0.59
CA PHE A 42 13.34 -7.41 0.29
C PHE A 42 13.85 -8.84 0.06
N TYR A 43 13.29 -9.82 0.78
CA TYR A 43 13.61 -11.23 0.54
C TYR A 43 13.28 -11.63 -0.91
N TRP A 44 12.06 -11.36 -1.36
CA TRP A 44 11.66 -11.70 -2.72
C TRP A 44 12.37 -10.85 -3.79
N LEU A 45 12.62 -9.58 -3.51
CA LEU A 45 13.37 -8.72 -4.44
C LEU A 45 14.80 -9.23 -4.64
N LYS A 46 15.45 -9.67 -3.57
CA LYS A 46 16.75 -10.32 -3.61
C LYS A 46 16.72 -11.60 -4.46
N GLU A 47 15.70 -12.46 -4.25
CA GLU A 47 15.55 -13.68 -5.07
C GLU A 47 15.35 -13.34 -6.55
N ILE A 48 14.51 -12.37 -6.90
CA ILE A 48 14.31 -11.93 -8.29
C ILE A 48 15.62 -11.42 -8.90
N PHE A 49 16.35 -10.55 -8.19
CA PHE A 49 17.62 -10.03 -8.71
C PHE A 49 18.72 -11.08 -8.79
N SER A 50 18.63 -12.20 -8.06
CA SER A 50 19.57 -13.31 -8.18
C SER A 50 19.58 -13.94 -9.58
N PHE A 51 18.44 -13.87 -10.30
CA PHE A 51 18.28 -14.36 -11.67
C PHE A 51 18.59 -13.31 -12.74
N THR A 52 18.98 -12.09 -12.36
CA THR A 52 19.27 -11.00 -13.29
C THR A 52 20.76 -10.66 -13.30
N ASN A 53 21.21 -9.97 -14.36
CA ASN A 53 22.60 -9.50 -14.49
C ASN A 53 22.79 -8.08 -13.91
N PHE A 54 21.86 -7.57 -13.09
CA PHE A 54 21.94 -6.23 -12.48
C PHE A 54 22.74 -6.28 -11.17
N GLU A 55 24.06 -6.44 -11.24
CA GLU A 55 24.94 -6.64 -10.06
C GLU A 55 24.80 -5.49 -9.04
N ASN A 56 24.69 -4.24 -9.49
CA ASN A 56 24.53 -3.09 -8.58
C ASN A 56 23.24 -3.17 -7.76
N LEU A 57 22.12 -3.54 -8.40
CA LEU A 57 20.83 -3.69 -7.70
C LEU A 57 20.82 -4.90 -6.77
N LYS A 58 21.46 -5.98 -7.18
CA LYS A 58 21.63 -7.20 -6.38
C LYS A 58 22.42 -6.91 -5.11
N GLU A 59 23.54 -6.21 -5.22
CA GLU A 59 24.37 -5.84 -4.06
C GLU A 59 23.61 -4.91 -3.12
N LEU A 60 23.01 -3.85 -3.64
CA LEU A 60 22.22 -2.89 -2.85
C LEU A 60 21.05 -3.58 -2.12
N THR A 61 20.35 -4.47 -2.80
CA THR A 61 19.25 -5.23 -2.21
C THR A 61 19.73 -6.15 -1.10
N ASN A 62 20.86 -6.84 -1.30
CA ASN A 62 21.46 -7.67 -0.29
C ASN A 62 21.88 -6.86 0.95
N GLN A 63 22.53 -5.71 0.77
CA GLN A 63 22.93 -4.84 1.86
C GLN A 63 21.72 -4.38 2.68
N LYS A 64 20.64 -3.92 2.02
CA LYS A 64 19.42 -3.48 2.70
C LYS A 64 18.74 -4.65 3.42
N TYR A 65 18.66 -5.83 2.81
CA TYR A 65 18.10 -7.02 3.45
C TYR A 65 18.87 -7.41 4.71
N GLN A 66 20.21 -7.43 4.67
CA GLN A 66 21.05 -7.73 5.82
C GLN A 66 20.89 -6.67 6.94
N ASN A 67 20.80 -5.39 6.57
CA ASN A 67 20.54 -4.32 7.55
C ASN A 67 19.18 -4.48 8.25
N ILE A 68 18.14 -4.93 7.53
CA ILE A 68 16.83 -5.20 8.13
C ILE A 68 16.94 -6.33 9.16
N LEU A 69 17.65 -7.42 8.84
CA LEU A 69 17.86 -8.55 9.75
C LEU A 69 18.64 -8.15 11.01
N LEU A 70 19.70 -7.36 10.85
CA LEU A 70 20.53 -6.90 11.96
C LEU A 70 19.76 -5.99 12.92
N ASN A 71 18.91 -5.12 12.38
CA ASN A 71 18.13 -4.18 13.18
C ASN A 71 16.86 -4.81 13.81
N ASN A 72 16.45 -5.98 13.36
CA ASN A 72 15.24 -6.66 13.82
C ASN A 72 15.49 -8.16 14.00
N PRO A 73 16.31 -8.56 14.99
CA PRO A 73 16.71 -9.96 15.17
C PRO A 73 15.56 -10.92 15.51
N ASP A 74 14.46 -10.39 16.03
CA ASP A 74 13.28 -11.17 16.44
C ASP A 74 12.32 -11.46 15.30
N LEU A 75 12.58 -10.94 14.09
CA LEU A 75 11.74 -11.21 12.94
C LEU A 75 11.79 -12.69 12.51
N PRO A 76 10.67 -13.23 11.98
CA PRO A 76 10.61 -14.61 11.51
C PRO A 76 11.69 -14.92 10.47
N LYS A 77 12.13 -16.19 10.45
CA LYS A 77 13.11 -16.66 9.46
C LYS A 77 12.54 -16.60 8.04
N ALA A 78 13.42 -16.46 7.05
CA ALA A 78 13.06 -16.37 5.63
C ALA A 78 12.16 -17.51 5.11
N SER A 79 12.23 -18.70 5.73
CA SER A 79 11.35 -19.84 5.37
C SER A 79 9.84 -19.56 5.55
N PHE A 80 9.46 -18.61 6.39
CA PHE A 80 8.07 -18.19 6.56
C PHE A 80 7.55 -17.36 5.38
N PHE A 81 8.41 -16.73 4.58
CA PHE A 81 8.00 -15.86 3.48
C PHE A 81 7.35 -16.60 2.33
N ASN A 82 7.59 -17.92 2.19
CA ASN A 82 6.97 -18.72 1.15
C ASN A 82 5.44 -18.82 1.26
N PHE A 83 4.86 -18.49 2.43
CA PHE A 83 3.42 -18.54 2.68
C PHE A 83 2.72 -17.19 2.55
N TYR A 84 3.47 -16.10 2.40
CA TYR A 84 2.91 -14.75 2.33
C TYR A 84 2.90 -14.22 0.90
N GLY A 85 1.83 -13.49 0.58
CA GLY A 85 1.72 -12.81 -0.71
C GLY A 85 2.74 -11.67 -0.84
N ILE A 86 3.21 -11.45 -2.06
CA ILE A 86 4.26 -10.45 -2.36
C ILE A 86 3.73 -9.23 -3.11
N LEU A 87 2.44 -9.24 -3.45
CA LEU A 87 1.86 -8.26 -4.36
C LEU A 87 2.03 -6.81 -3.91
N PHE A 88 2.02 -6.57 -2.61
CA PHE A 88 2.19 -5.24 -2.01
C PHE A 88 3.63 -5.01 -1.56
N ASP A 89 4.24 -5.99 -0.90
CA ASP A 89 5.56 -5.85 -0.28
C ASP A 89 6.68 -5.66 -1.30
N LEU A 90 6.62 -6.38 -2.41
CA LEU A 90 7.61 -6.32 -3.47
C LEU A 90 7.68 -4.95 -4.15
N PRO A 91 6.57 -4.34 -4.62
CA PRO A 91 6.58 -2.98 -5.16
C PRO A 91 7.11 -1.94 -4.18
N ALA A 92 6.76 -2.06 -2.89
CA ALA A 92 7.24 -1.15 -1.87
C ALA A 92 8.77 -1.24 -1.67
N ALA A 93 9.31 -2.47 -1.61
CA ALA A 93 10.76 -2.69 -1.54
C ALA A 93 11.47 -2.21 -2.81
N PHE A 94 10.87 -2.39 -3.99
CA PHE A 94 11.42 -1.92 -5.26
C PHE A 94 11.50 -0.39 -5.32
N ILE A 95 10.46 0.32 -4.86
CA ILE A 95 10.49 1.78 -4.74
C ILE A 95 11.59 2.22 -3.77
N GLU A 96 11.74 1.55 -2.64
CA GLU A 96 12.79 1.85 -1.67
C GLU A 96 14.21 1.73 -2.27
N ILE A 97 14.44 0.74 -3.13
CA ILE A 97 15.71 0.57 -3.85
C ILE A 97 15.92 1.66 -4.90
N ILE A 98 14.92 1.93 -5.75
CA ILE A 98 15.04 2.93 -6.83
C ILE A 98 15.35 4.32 -6.27
N PHE A 99 14.68 4.72 -5.22
CA PHE A 99 14.86 6.04 -4.60
C PHE A 99 15.95 6.06 -3.52
N ASN A 100 16.62 4.93 -3.29
CA ASN A 100 17.65 4.74 -2.26
C ASN A 100 17.25 5.32 -0.90
N LEU A 101 16.05 4.98 -0.42
CA LEU A 101 15.51 5.52 0.82
C LEU A 101 16.29 4.96 2.04
N GLU A 102 16.85 5.86 2.83
CA GLU A 102 17.63 5.50 4.03
C GLU A 102 16.85 5.77 5.33
N SER A 103 15.99 6.78 5.31
CA SER A 103 15.21 7.18 6.48
C SER A 103 14.06 6.22 6.75
N SER A 104 14.01 5.66 7.97
CA SER A 104 12.91 4.79 8.41
C SER A 104 11.55 5.46 8.27
N LYS A 105 11.46 6.73 8.61
CA LYS A 105 10.24 7.50 8.47
C LYS A 105 9.74 7.52 7.02
N ILE A 106 10.62 7.83 6.06
CA ILE A 106 10.23 8.00 4.66
C ILE A 106 9.75 6.68 4.04
N TYR A 107 10.43 5.55 4.28
CA TYR A 107 10.00 4.30 3.65
C TYR A 107 8.69 3.75 4.24
N PHE A 108 8.38 3.98 5.53
CA PHE A 108 7.08 3.64 6.08
C PHE A 108 5.97 4.58 5.58
N GLU A 109 6.23 5.89 5.53
CA GLU A 109 5.27 6.84 4.94
C GLU A 109 4.92 6.47 3.48
N ILE A 110 5.89 6.04 2.68
CA ILE A 110 5.62 5.59 1.29
C ILE A 110 4.76 4.32 1.29
N ARG A 111 4.98 3.38 2.20
CA ARG A 111 4.13 2.19 2.33
C ARG A 111 2.69 2.57 2.67
N HIS A 112 2.49 3.51 3.60
CA HIS A 112 1.15 4.02 3.93
C HIS A 112 0.48 4.67 2.71
N VAL A 113 1.21 5.50 1.95
CA VAL A 113 0.68 6.09 0.71
C VAL A 113 0.30 5.02 -0.32
N LEU A 114 1.14 4.01 -0.53
CA LEU A 114 0.85 2.91 -1.45
C LEU A 114 -0.40 2.14 -1.02
N ASN A 115 -0.52 1.84 0.27
CA ASN A 115 -1.68 1.16 0.83
C ASN A 115 -2.95 2.00 0.62
N PHE A 116 -2.89 3.29 0.94
CA PHE A 116 -4.00 4.22 0.69
C PHE A 116 -4.39 4.27 -0.81
N ILE A 117 -3.41 4.33 -1.73
CA ILE A 117 -3.70 4.35 -3.19
C ILE A 117 -4.42 3.07 -3.61
N VAL A 118 -3.97 1.90 -3.15
CA VAL A 118 -4.63 0.62 -3.45
C VAL A 118 -6.06 0.61 -2.93
N PHE A 119 -6.27 1.08 -1.70
CA PHE A 119 -7.60 1.18 -1.12
C PHE A 119 -8.48 2.20 -1.86
N PHE A 120 -7.93 3.34 -2.24
CA PHE A 120 -8.66 4.34 -3.03
C PHE A 120 -9.11 3.77 -4.38
N ILE A 121 -8.23 3.09 -5.10
CA ILE A 121 -8.57 2.42 -6.37
C ILE A 121 -9.65 1.36 -6.14
N SER A 122 -9.53 0.56 -5.08
CA SER A 122 -10.52 -0.45 -4.71
C SER A 122 -11.89 0.18 -4.44
N SER A 123 -11.94 1.33 -3.78
CA SER A 123 -13.20 2.04 -3.51
C SER A 123 -13.87 2.55 -4.80
N VAL A 124 -13.08 2.95 -5.81
CA VAL A 124 -13.62 3.33 -7.13
C VAL A 124 -14.24 2.12 -7.85
N PHE A 125 -13.57 0.95 -7.81
CA PHE A 125 -14.13 -0.28 -8.38
C PHE A 125 -15.37 -0.74 -7.61
N PHE A 126 -15.34 -0.68 -6.29
CA PHE A 126 -16.49 -1.00 -5.46
C PHE A 126 -17.70 -0.12 -5.79
N TYR A 127 -17.51 1.20 -5.93
CA TYR A 127 -18.55 2.10 -6.39
C TYR A 127 -19.13 1.67 -7.74
N LYS A 128 -18.30 1.33 -8.74
CA LYS A 128 -18.76 0.90 -10.06
C LYS A 128 -19.62 -0.36 -9.96
N ILE A 129 -19.20 -1.36 -9.19
CA ILE A 129 -19.95 -2.61 -9.00
C ILE A 129 -21.32 -2.34 -8.37
N LEU A 130 -21.40 -1.46 -7.38
CA LEU A 130 -22.65 -1.08 -6.74
C LEU A 130 -23.56 -0.31 -7.71
N PHE A 131 -22.99 0.61 -8.49
CA PHE A 131 -23.73 1.46 -9.41
C PHE A 131 -24.41 0.66 -10.55
N GLU A 132 -23.83 -0.46 -10.96
CA GLU A 132 -24.42 -1.37 -11.95
C GLU A 132 -25.62 -2.16 -11.42
N ARG A 133 -25.76 -2.30 -10.10
CA ARG A 133 -26.75 -3.20 -9.47
C ARG A 133 -27.81 -2.48 -8.65
N PHE A 134 -27.53 -1.28 -8.20
CA PHE A 134 -28.38 -0.56 -7.26
C PHE A 134 -28.68 0.86 -7.72
N THR A 135 -29.69 1.47 -7.10
CA THR A 135 -30.00 2.88 -7.31
C THR A 135 -28.87 3.76 -6.79
N PHE A 136 -28.74 4.98 -7.33
CA PHE A 136 -27.72 5.93 -6.92
C PHE A 136 -27.66 6.13 -5.39
N THR A 137 -28.82 6.23 -4.74
CA THR A 137 -28.88 6.44 -3.28
C THR A 137 -28.25 5.29 -2.51
N LEU A 138 -28.61 4.04 -2.84
CA LEU A 138 -28.05 2.84 -2.20
C LEU A 138 -26.55 2.71 -2.49
N THR A 139 -26.13 2.97 -3.72
CA THR A 139 -24.72 2.98 -4.12
C THR A 139 -23.90 3.99 -3.32
N PHE A 140 -24.42 5.20 -3.16
CA PHE A 140 -23.76 6.27 -2.43
C PHE A 140 -23.59 5.93 -0.93
N PHE A 141 -24.64 5.46 -0.28
CA PHE A 141 -24.57 5.01 1.10
C PHE A 141 -23.64 3.79 1.28
N GLY A 142 -23.69 2.83 0.38
CA GLY A 142 -22.78 1.68 0.38
C GLY A 142 -21.30 2.11 0.27
N LEU A 143 -21.02 3.08 -0.62
CA LEU A 143 -19.67 3.66 -0.74
C LEU A 143 -19.24 4.36 0.55
N LEU A 144 -20.10 5.18 1.16
CA LEU A 144 -19.79 5.85 2.42
C LEU A 144 -19.51 4.86 3.55
N ILE A 145 -20.32 3.81 3.69
CA ILE A 145 -20.08 2.75 4.68
C ILE A 145 -18.72 2.11 4.43
N TYR A 146 -18.38 1.78 3.18
CA TYR A 146 -17.10 1.18 2.83
C TYR A 146 -15.92 2.09 3.22
N ILE A 147 -15.95 3.37 2.82
CA ILE A 147 -14.88 4.33 3.07
C ILE A 147 -14.73 4.62 4.59
N PHE A 148 -15.85 4.78 5.32
CA PHE A 148 -15.83 5.17 6.73
C PHE A 148 -15.85 3.99 7.71
N THR A 149 -15.73 2.75 7.24
CA THR A 149 -15.59 1.61 8.16
C THR A 149 -14.22 1.71 8.86
N PRO A 150 -14.17 1.91 10.20
CA PRO A 150 -12.93 2.25 10.91
C PRO A 150 -11.82 1.23 10.69
N ARG A 151 -12.17 -0.06 10.66
CA ARG A 151 -11.19 -1.13 10.44
C ARG A 151 -10.58 -1.08 9.04
N ILE A 152 -11.41 -0.86 8.02
CA ILE A 152 -10.93 -0.80 6.62
C ILE A 152 -10.08 0.44 6.43
N PHE A 153 -10.49 1.58 6.98
CA PHE A 153 -9.76 2.84 6.88
C PHE A 153 -8.47 2.85 7.69
N GLY A 154 -8.43 2.21 8.85
CA GLY A 154 -7.25 2.13 9.70
C GLY A 154 -6.17 1.17 9.19
N ASP A 155 -6.56 0.20 8.36
CA ASP A 155 -5.66 -0.80 7.76
C ASP A 155 -5.23 -0.41 6.33
N SER A 156 -5.68 0.77 5.82
CA SER A 156 -5.43 1.22 4.44
C SER A 156 -4.16 2.11 4.28
#